data_1d54e1b4658ea7e4374c262baa9c04b3
#
_entry.id   1d54e1b4658ea7e4374c262baa9c04b3
#
_cell.length_a   1.000
_cell.length_b   1.000
_cell.length_c   1.000
_cell.angle_alpha   90.00
_cell.angle_beta   90.00
_cell.angle_gamma   90.00
#
_symmetry.space_group_name_H-M   'P 1'
#
loop_
_entity.id
_entity.type
_entity.pdbx_description
1 polymer ?
#
loop_
_entity_poly.entity_id
_entity_poly.type
_entity_poly.pdbx_seq_one_letter_code
_entity_poly.pdbx_strand_id
1 'polypeptide(L)'
;MKYLPMILMLGTLFSIAIIACQQPIEPAVSHKLVVIGNQHAVPMFPDEQTYLHTSREKQQGGVVGVVGAVKQNLTAKQIDDQTPVQIVTADDYGAVITVTDGPMKGATGFVAKQNVD
;
A
#
# COMPACT_ATOMS: atom_id res chain seq x y z
N MET A 1 -3.91 -36.67 -53.72
CA MET A 1 -4.81 -37.30 -52.78
C MET A 1 -4.18 -37.75 -51.46
N LYS A 2 -2.90 -37.60 -51.34
CA LYS A 2 -2.18 -38.06 -50.15
C LYS A 2 -1.79 -36.96 -49.20
N TYR A 3 -2.25 -35.75 -49.44
CA TYR A 3 -1.75 -34.57 -48.76
C TYR A 3 -2.71 -33.94 -47.79
N LEU A 4 -3.91 -34.48 -47.72
CA LEU A 4 -4.99 -33.99 -46.89
C LEU A 4 -4.76 -34.13 -45.36
N PRO A 5 -4.10 -35.18 -44.87
CA PRO A 5 -3.98 -35.31 -43.41
C PRO A 5 -2.91 -34.43 -42.79
N MET A 6 -2.07 -33.79 -43.58
CA MET A 6 -1.03 -32.92 -43.02
C MET A 6 -1.51 -31.54 -42.61
N ILE A 7 -2.64 -31.13 -43.13
CA ILE A 7 -3.17 -29.78 -42.87
C ILE A 7 -3.91 -29.73 -41.52
N LEU A 8 -4.38 -30.84 -41.05
CA LEU A 8 -5.13 -30.94 -39.81
C LEU A 8 -4.26 -30.86 -38.54
N MET A 9 -2.98 -31.09 -38.68
CA MET A 9 -2.09 -31.03 -37.51
C MET A 9 -1.65 -29.61 -37.13
N LEU A 10 -1.79 -28.67 -38.01
CA LEU A 10 -1.40 -27.29 -37.76
C LEU A 10 -2.43 -26.49 -36.96
N GLY A 11 -3.67 -26.97 -36.90
CA GLY A 11 -4.72 -26.25 -36.19
C GLY A 11 -4.74 -26.48 -34.70
N THR A 12 -4.10 -27.51 -34.21
CA THR A 12 -4.15 -27.85 -32.78
C THR A 12 -3.10 -27.18 -31.92
N LEU A 13 -2.11 -26.57 -32.52
CA LEU A 13 -1.02 -25.90 -31.78
C LEU A 13 -1.39 -24.50 -31.32
N PHE A 14 -2.42 -23.89 -31.85
CA PHE A 14 -2.80 -22.53 -31.50
C PHE A 14 -3.59 -22.40 -30.22
N SER A 15 -4.27 -23.46 -29.81
CA SER A 15 -5.13 -23.39 -28.61
C SER A 15 -4.35 -23.40 -27.30
N ILE A 16 -3.11 -23.85 -27.30
CA ILE A 16 -2.31 -23.95 -26.07
C ILE A 16 -1.69 -22.62 -25.67
N ALA A 17 -1.42 -21.75 -26.63
CA ALA A 17 -0.79 -20.45 -26.36
C ALA A 17 -1.72 -19.47 -25.65
N ILE A 18 -3.02 -19.62 -25.79
CA ILE A 18 -4.01 -18.72 -25.19
C ILE A 18 -4.17 -19.00 -23.69
N ILE A 19 -3.99 -20.23 -23.26
CA ILE A 19 -4.14 -20.64 -21.86
C ILE A 19 -2.98 -20.12 -21.00
N ALA A 20 -1.79 -19.97 -21.58
CA ALA A 20 -0.62 -19.48 -20.87
C ALA A 20 -0.72 -17.99 -20.49
N CYS A 21 -1.60 -17.22 -21.15
CA CYS A 21 -1.81 -15.81 -20.84
C CYS A 21 -2.84 -15.58 -19.74
N GLN A 22 -3.51 -16.60 -19.30
CA GLN A 22 -4.51 -16.52 -18.23
C GLN A 22 -3.94 -17.04 -16.93
N GLN A 23 -2.93 -16.38 -16.42
CA GLN A 23 -2.44 -16.69 -15.08
C GLN A 23 -3.44 -16.18 -14.04
N PRO A 24 -3.75 -16.98 -13.01
CA PRO A 24 -4.60 -16.52 -11.94
C PRO A 24 -3.92 -15.31 -11.28
N ILE A 25 -4.65 -14.22 -11.18
CA ILE A 25 -4.22 -13.05 -10.42
C ILE A 25 -4.23 -13.49 -8.96
N GLU A 26 -3.05 -13.48 -8.34
CA GLU A 26 -2.99 -13.75 -6.91
C GLU A 26 -3.79 -12.70 -6.17
N PRO A 27 -4.63 -13.09 -5.20
CA PRO A 27 -5.35 -12.12 -4.39
C PRO A 27 -4.32 -11.22 -3.70
N ALA A 28 -4.51 -9.91 -3.78
CA ALA A 28 -3.67 -8.95 -3.09
C ALA A 28 -3.66 -9.29 -1.59
N VAL A 29 -2.45 -9.31 -1.01
CA VAL A 29 -2.31 -9.57 0.42
C VAL A 29 -3.03 -8.43 1.17
N SER A 30 -3.93 -8.82 2.06
CA SER A 30 -4.71 -7.89 2.84
C SER A 30 -3.86 -7.37 4.00
N HIS A 31 -3.71 -6.05 4.08
CA HIS A 31 -3.01 -5.37 5.17
C HIS A 31 -3.99 -4.52 5.96
N LYS A 32 -3.60 -4.18 7.17
CA LYS A 32 -4.36 -3.26 8.01
C LYS A 32 -3.43 -2.31 8.74
N LEU A 33 -3.96 -1.17 9.13
CA LEU A 33 -3.24 -0.22 9.97
C LEU A 33 -3.38 -0.62 11.43
N VAL A 34 -2.31 -0.42 12.19
CA VAL A 34 -2.28 -0.73 13.63
C VAL A 34 -1.70 0.46 14.39
N VAL A 35 -2.30 0.79 15.52
CA VAL A 35 -1.74 1.77 16.44
C VAL A 35 -0.64 1.12 17.26
N ILE A 36 0.36 1.91 17.62
CA ILE A 36 1.47 1.48 18.46
C ILE A 36 1.62 2.44 19.63
N GLY A 37 2.15 1.95 20.75
CA GLY A 37 2.41 2.76 21.93
C GLY A 37 1.16 3.53 22.40
N ASN A 38 1.31 4.84 22.53
CA ASN A 38 0.24 5.73 23.02
C ASN A 38 -0.59 6.35 21.90
N GLN A 39 -0.47 5.86 20.67
CA GLN A 39 -1.27 6.38 19.57
C GLN A 39 -2.75 6.05 19.76
N HIS A 40 -3.62 7.02 19.47
CA HIS A 40 -5.07 6.81 19.41
C HIS A 40 -5.56 6.47 18.02
N ALA A 41 -4.79 6.88 17.00
CA ALA A 41 -5.05 6.63 15.59
C ALA A 41 -3.74 6.57 14.84
N VAL A 42 -3.77 6.03 13.62
CA VAL A 42 -2.59 5.96 12.76
C VAL A 42 -2.47 7.25 11.95
N PRO A 43 -1.36 7.99 12.07
CA PRO A 43 -1.18 9.19 11.25
C PRO A 43 -0.81 8.80 9.82
N MET A 44 -1.58 9.30 8.86
CA MET A 44 -1.33 9.13 7.43
C MET A 44 -0.94 10.47 6.83
N PHE A 45 0.30 10.56 6.35
CA PHE A 45 0.88 11.78 5.80
C PHE A 45 0.58 11.90 4.30
N PRO A 46 0.57 13.12 3.74
CA PRO A 46 0.39 13.31 2.30
C PRO A 46 1.47 12.62 1.46
N ASP A 47 2.71 12.59 1.97
CA ASP A 47 3.86 11.97 1.32
C ASP A 47 4.93 11.59 2.36
N GLU A 48 5.91 10.84 1.88
CA GLU A 48 7.02 10.36 2.71
C GLU A 48 7.91 11.50 3.22
N GLN A 49 8.14 12.52 2.41
CA GLN A 49 8.99 13.65 2.80
C GLN A 49 8.40 14.42 3.96
N THR A 50 7.10 14.63 3.96
CA THR A 50 6.39 15.27 5.08
C THR A 50 6.55 14.43 6.34
N TYR A 51 6.41 13.13 6.24
CA TYR A 51 6.61 12.19 7.35
C TYR A 51 8.04 12.31 7.92
N LEU A 52 9.05 12.23 7.05
CA LEU A 52 10.45 12.25 7.47
C LEU A 52 10.83 13.60 8.10
N HIS A 53 10.35 14.68 7.53
CA HIS A 53 10.61 16.03 8.06
C HIS A 53 9.99 16.20 9.44
N THR A 54 8.73 15.83 9.60
CA THR A 54 8.01 15.93 10.88
C THR A 54 8.65 15.03 11.93
N SER A 55 9.05 13.82 11.56
CA SER A 55 9.72 12.89 12.46
C SER A 55 11.07 13.42 12.95
N ARG A 56 11.84 14.06 12.08
CA ARG A 56 13.10 14.69 12.46
C ARG A 56 12.89 15.83 13.47
N GLU A 57 11.90 16.66 13.24
CA GLU A 57 11.58 17.75 14.18
C GLU A 57 11.19 17.19 15.55
N LYS A 58 10.38 16.15 15.62
CA LYS A 58 10.02 15.50 16.88
C LYS A 58 11.22 14.93 17.62
N GLN A 59 12.18 14.36 16.90
CA GLN A 59 13.38 13.75 17.50
C GLN A 59 14.34 14.76 18.07
N GLN A 60 14.31 16.02 17.61
CA GLN A 60 15.18 17.07 18.12
C GLN A 60 14.85 17.47 19.55
N GLY A 61 13.65 17.20 20.03
CA GLY A 61 13.23 17.51 21.38
C GLY A 61 13.02 19.01 21.63
N GLY A 62 12.68 19.36 22.86
CA GLY A 62 12.46 20.75 23.25
C GLY A 62 11.33 21.43 22.46
N VAL A 63 11.47 22.73 22.19
CA VAL A 63 10.48 23.53 21.44
C VAL A 63 10.29 22.98 20.02
N VAL A 64 11.38 22.61 19.35
CA VAL A 64 11.32 22.04 17.99
C VAL A 64 10.55 20.73 17.98
N GLY A 65 10.74 19.88 18.99
CA GLY A 65 10.00 18.62 19.11
C GLY A 65 8.50 18.85 19.32
N VAL A 66 8.10 19.83 20.10
CA VAL A 66 6.70 20.22 20.30
C VAL A 66 6.09 20.72 19.00
N VAL A 67 6.80 21.58 18.27
CA VAL A 67 6.34 22.09 16.97
C VAL A 67 6.17 20.95 15.98
N GLY A 68 7.10 20.00 15.94
CA GLY A 68 6.99 18.81 15.08
C GLY A 68 5.77 17.96 15.41
N ALA A 69 5.46 17.76 16.68
CA ALA A 69 4.27 17.03 17.10
C ALA A 69 2.97 17.75 16.70
N VAL A 70 2.92 19.07 16.82
CA VAL A 70 1.76 19.86 16.37
C VAL A 70 1.61 19.77 14.86
N LYS A 71 2.69 19.90 14.09
CA LYS A 71 2.66 19.75 12.63
C LYS A 71 2.14 18.38 12.21
N GLN A 72 2.55 17.32 12.90
CA GLN A 72 2.03 15.97 12.62
C GLN A 72 0.51 15.94 12.76
N ASN A 73 -0.04 16.50 13.81
CA ASN A 73 -1.48 16.50 14.05
C ASN A 73 -2.24 17.34 13.01
N LEU A 74 -1.60 18.39 12.46
CA LEU A 74 -2.22 19.27 11.47
C LEU A 74 -2.11 18.73 10.04
N THR A 75 -1.03 18.04 9.72
CA THR A 75 -0.74 17.59 8.35
C THR A 75 -1.15 16.16 8.08
N ALA A 76 -1.15 15.29 9.09
CA ALA A 76 -1.52 13.89 8.95
C ALA A 76 -3.01 13.69 9.18
N LYS A 77 -3.63 12.88 8.35
CA LYS A 77 -4.98 12.38 8.61
C LYS A 77 -4.91 11.28 9.66
N GLN A 78 -5.84 11.29 10.60
CA GLN A 78 -5.91 10.28 11.65
C GLN A 78 -6.81 9.14 11.19
N ILE A 79 -6.24 7.97 11.02
CA ILE A 79 -6.95 6.78 10.53
C ILE A 79 -7.13 5.81 11.70
N ASP A 80 -8.30 5.25 11.82
CA ASP A 80 -8.65 4.35 12.92
C ASP A 80 -7.78 3.08 12.90
N ASP A 81 -7.53 2.54 14.09
CA ASP A 81 -6.89 1.26 14.28
C ASP A 81 -7.65 0.15 13.53
N GLN A 82 -6.93 -0.81 12.97
CA GLN A 82 -7.48 -1.96 12.25
C GLN A 82 -8.16 -1.60 10.91
N THR A 83 -7.93 -0.42 10.38
CA THR A 83 -8.46 -0.04 9.06
C THR A 83 -7.79 -0.84 7.96
N PRO A 84 -8.56 -1.52 7.09
CA PRO A 84 -8.00 -2.27 5.97
C PRO A 84 -7.37 -1.35 4.92
N VAL A 85 -6.20 -1.72 4.46
CA VAL A 85 -5.45 -0.94 3.47
C VAL A 85 -4.79 -1.85 2.44
N GLN A 86 -4.47 -1.27 1.29
CA GLN A 86 -3.65 -1.88 0.26
C GLN A 86 -2.34 -1.11 0.15
N ILE A 87 -1.22 -1.81 0.11
CA ILE A 87 0.09 -1.20 -0.08
C ILE A 87 0.29 -0.89 -1.55
N VAL A 88 0.56 0.38 -1.86
CA VAL A 88 0.91 0.82 -3.22
C VAL A 88 2.41 0.69 -3.44
N THR A 89 3.21 1.26 -2.54
CA THR A 89 4.67 1.12 -2.52
C THR A 89 5.14 1.06 -1.07
N ALA A 90 6.29 0.46 -0.84
CA ALA A 90 6.89 0.37 0.49
C ALA A 90 8.41 0.52 0.40
N ASP A 91 8.97 1.11 1.45
CA ASP A 91 10.42 1.24 1.63
C ASP A 91 10.80 0.99 3.10
N ASP A 92 12.02 1.33 3.48
CA ASP A 92 12.51 1.08 4.84
C ASP A 92 11.83 1.95 5.91
N TYR A 93 11.21 3.05 5.51
CA TYR A 93 10.57 3.99 6.44
C TYR A 93 9.08 3.73 6.62
N GLY A 94 8.43 3.20 5.61
CA GLY A 94 7.01 2.94 5.66
C GLY A 94 6.42 2.61 4.30
N ALA A 95 5.16 2.93 4.10
CA ALA A 95 4.45 2.59 2.89
C ALA A 95 3.45 3.66 2.47
N VAL A 96 3.32 3.83 1.18
CA VAL A 96 2.16 4.51 0.59
C VAL A 96 1.04 3.49 0.53
N ILE A 97 -0.09 3.82 1.14
CA ILE A 97 -1.24 2.92 1.23
C ILE A 97 -2.50 3.60 0.69
N THR A 98 -3.46 2.78 0.31
CA THR A 98 -4.82 3.21 0.00
C THR A 98 -5.77 2.51 0.95
N VAL A 99 -6.65 3.27 1.60
CA VAL A 99 -7.67 2.71 2.49
C VAL A 99 -8.73 2.01 1.65
N THR A 100 -8.99 0.74 1.95
CA THR A 100 -9.90 -0.11 1.15
C THR A 100 -11.29 -0.24 1.73
N ASP A 101 -11.49 0.12 2.99
CA ASP A 101 -12.79 0.04 3.66
C ASP A 101 -12.88 1.05 4.79
N GLY A 102 -14.09 1.33 5.25
CA GLY A 102 -14.37 2.24 6.34
C GLY A 102 -14.64 3.68 5.89
N PRO A 103 -14.74 4.63 6.86
CA PRO A 103 -15.11 6.02 6.57
C PRO A 103 -14.12 6.75 5.65
N MET A 104 -12.86 6.32 5.67
CA MET A 104 -11.79 6.94 4.88
C MET A 104 -11.47 6.17 3.59
N LYS A 105 -12.35 5.27 3.16
CA LYS A 105 -12.16 4.49 1.94
C LYS A 105 -11.77 5.36 0.76
N GLY A 106 -10.72 4.96 0.05
CA GLY A 106 -10.17 5.69 -1.09
C GLY A 106 -9.08 6.70 -0.74
N ALA A 107 -8.88 6.99 0.54
CA ALA A 107 -7.80 7.88 0.97
C ALA A 107 -6.45 7.21 0.73
N THR A 108 -5.50 8.00 0.23
CA THR A 108 -4.13 7.55 -0.06
C THR A 108 -3.14 8.43 0.67
N GLY A 109 -2.09 7.84 1.19
CA GLY A 109 -1.04 8.57 1.87
C GLY A 109 0.05 7.65 2.40
N PHE A 110 1.03 8.26 3.05
CA PHE A 110 2.19 7.57 3.63
C PHE A 110 1.97 7.29 5.11
N VAL A 111 2.24 6.06 5.52
CA VAL A 111 2.22 5.66 6.93
C VAL A 111 3.56 5.06 7.32
N ALA A 112 3.92 5.21 8.60
CA ALA A 112 5.15 4.64 9.12
C ALA A 112 5.12 3.12 9.07
N LYS A 113 6.29 2.50 8.90
CA LYS A 113 6.45 1.06 8.76
C LYS A 113 5.80 0.28 9.91
N GLN A 114 5.98 0.73 11.13
CA GLN A 114 5.45 0.07 12.31
C GLN A 114 3.92 0.14 12.44
N ASN A 115 3.26 0.98 11.69
CA ASN A 115 1.81 1.13 11.69
C ASN A 115 1.09 0.25 10.65
N VAL A 116 1.82 -0.55 9.89
CA VAL A 116 1.26 -1.47 8.90
C VAL A 116 1.53 -2.90 9.34
N ASP A 117 0.47 -3.68 9.38
CA ASP A 117 0.53 -5.11 9.73
C ASP A 117 0.30 -5.98 8.49
#